data_8c1340d9ce21028aeb11d6645966fbf8
#
_entry.id   8c1340d9ce21028aeb11d6645966fbf8
#
_cell.length_a   1.000
_cell.length_b   1.000
_cell.length_c   1.000
_cell.angle_alpha   90.00
_cell.angle_beta   90.00
_cell.angle_gamma   90.00
#
_symmetry.space_group_name_H-M   'P 1'
#
loop_
_entity.id
_entity.type
_entity.pdbx_description
1 polymer ?
#
loop_
_entity_poly.entity_id
_entity_poly.type
_entity_poly.pdbx_seq_one_letter_code
_entity_poly.pdbx_strand_id
1 'polypeptide(L)'
;MFVESIELNNYRNFDSLKVEFSPGVNIFFGDNAQGKTNLLESIYVSGTLRSHRGSRDKELIRFGEDEAHIRLFFRKDSLSHRLDVHLKKNKSKGVAVDGEIGRAHV
;
A
#
# COMPACT_ATOMS: atom_id res chain seq x y z
N MET A 1 5.57 12.96 -10.43
CA MET A 1 5.50 11.60 -9.86
C MET A 1 4.17 10.96 -10.21
N PHE A 2 4.18 9.71 -10.61
CA PHE A 2 2.94 8.96 -10.73
C PHE A 2 3.14 7.51 -10.29
N VAL A 3 2.03 6.90 -9.83
CA VAL A 3 2.04 5.52 -9.39
C VAL A 3 1.88 4.62 -10.61
N GLU A 4 2.80 3.68 -10.77
CA GLU A 4 2.77 2.71 -11.89
C GLU A 4 1.95 1.48 -11.53
N SER A 5 2.15 0.92 -10.33
CA SER A 5 1.42 -0.25 -9.87
C SER A 5 1.48 -0.36 -8.36
N ILE A 6 0.59 -1.18 -7.82
CA ILE A 6 0.60 -1.50 -6.39
C ILE A 6 0.31 -2.99 -6.21
N GLU A 7 1.04 -3.62 -5.28
CA GLU A 7 0.83 -5.02 -4.90
C GLU A 7 0.50 -5.05 -3.42
N LEU A 8 -0.56 -5.76 -3.07
CA LEU A 8 -1.02 -5.91 -1.70
C LEU A 8 -1.03 -7.39 -1.33
N ASN A 9 -0.52 -7.72 -0.15
CA ASN A 9 -0.60 -9.07 0.41
C ASN A 9 -1.17 -8.97 1.82
N ASN A 10 -2.24 -9.72 2.08
CA ASN A 10 -2.91 -9.78 3.37
C ASN A 10 -3.31 -8.39 3.89
N TYR A 11 -3.76 -7.52 3.00
CA TYR A 11 -4.18 -6.17 3.34
C TYR A 11 -5.71 -6.09 3.32
N ARG A 12 -6.32 -5.81 4.47
CA ARG A 12 -7.77 -5.76 4.63
C ARG A 12 -8.41 -7.05 4.14
N ASN A 13 -9.27 -6.98 3.13
CA ASN A 13 -9.93 -8.15 2.54
C ASN A 13 -9.16 -8.78 1.38
N PHE A 14 -7.99 -8.25 1.06
CA PHE A 14 -7.18 -8.77 -0.04
C PHE A 14 -6.16 -9.78 0.47
N ASP A 15 -6.24 -11.02 -0.04
CA ASP A 15 -5.19 -12.01 0.17
C ASP A 15 -3.97 -11.61 -0.66
N SER A 16 -4.20 -11.42 -1.96
CA SER A 16 -3.18 -10.96 -2.89
C SER A 16 -3.85 -10.15 -4.00
N LEU A 17 -3.32 -8.97 -4.27
CA LEU A 17 -3.86 -8.10 -5.31
C LEU A 17 -2.72 -7.37 -5.98
N LYS A 18 -2.77 -7.29 -7.31
CA LYS A 18 -1.87 -6.44 -8.08
C LYS A 18 -2.70 -5.57 -9.01
N VAL A 19 -2.47 -4.27 -8.97
CA VAL A 19 -3.16 -3.31 -9.84
C VAL A 19 -2.13 -2.48 -10.58
N GLU A 20 -2.28 -2.41 -11.89
CA GLU A 20 -1.45 -1.55 -12.73
C GLU A 20 -2.26 -0.34 -13.14
N PHE A 21 -1.64 0.83 -13.11
CA PHE A 21 -2.29 2.10 -13.44
C PHE A 21 -1.75 2.64 -14.75
N SER A 22 -2.65 3.22 -15.55
CA SER A 22 -2.24 3.95 -16.75
C SER A 22 -1.84 5.37 -16.36
N PRO A 23 -0.86 5.98 -17.04
CA PRO A 23 -0.58 7.39 -16.84
C PRO A 23 -1.83 8.24 -17.10
N GLY A 24 -2.03 9.27 -16.29
CA GLY A 24 -3.19 10.15 -16.42
C GLY A 24 -4.35 9.72 -15.56
N VAL A 25 -5.54 9.62 -16.15
CA VAL A 25 -6.77 9.33 -15.42
C VAL A 25 -6.98 7.82 -15.31
N ASN A 26 -7.22 7.35 -14.07
CA ASN A 26 -7.56 5.96 -13.79
C ASN A 26 -8.97 5.91 -13.22
N ILE A 27 -9.82 5.07 -13.82
CA ILE A 27 -11.22 4.94 -13.41
C ILE A 27 -11.43 3.51 -12.90
N PHE A 28 -11.97 3.40 -11.70
CA PHE A 28 -12.27 2.12 -11.09
C PHE A 28 -13.75 1.81 -11.21
N PHE A 29 -14.05 0.64 -11.76
CA PHE A 29 -15.42 0.15 -11.89
C PHE A 29 -15.64 -1.07 -11.01
N GLY A 30 -16.88 -1.36 -10.71
CA GLY A 30 -17.28 -2.56 -10.02
C GLY A 30 -18.20 -2.28 -8.86
N ASP A 31 -18.80 -3.35 -8.35
CA ASP A 31 -19.81 -3.25 -7.30
C ASP A 31 -19.24 -3.26 -5.90
N ASN A 32 -17.95 -3.57 -5.75
CA ASN A 32 -17.31 -3.66 -4.44
C ASN A 32 -16.70 -2.31 -4.03
N ALA A 33 -17.55 -1.44 -3.48
CA ALA A 33 -17.11 -0.13 -3.00
C ALA A 33 -16.05 -0.25 -1.89
N GLN A 34 -16.16 -1.26 -1.04
CA GLN A 34 -15.21 -1.48 0.05
C GLN A 34 -13.82 -1.82 -0.48
N GLY A 35 -13.75 -2.62 -1.54
CA GLY A 35 -12.48 -2.94 -2.19
C GLY A 35 -11.81 -1.70 -2.76
N LYS A 36 -12.58 -0.82 -3.40
CA LYS A 36 -12.06 0.45 -3.93
C LYS A 36 -11.52 1.34 -2.82
N THR A 37 -12.27 1.46 -1.73
CA THR A 37 -11.86 2.27 -0.58
C THR A 37 -10.59 1.72 0.05
N ASN A 38 -10.48 0.39 0.18
CA ASN A 38 -9.30 -0.25 0.73
C ASN A 38 -8.08 -0.05 -0.16
N LEU A 39 -8.27 -0.09 -1.49
CA LEU A 39 -7.19 0.16 -2.43
C LEU A 39 -6.68 1.60 -2.31
N LEU A 40 -7.57 2.57 -2.26
CA LEU A 40 -7.20 3.97 -2.09
C LEU A 40 -6.49 4.20 -0.76
N GLU A 41 -6.96 3.55 0.30
CA GLU A 41 -6.29 3.61 1.60
C GLU A 41 -4.85 3.10 1.51
N SER A 42 -4.63 1.99 0.80
CA SER A 42 -3.29 1.42 0.69
C SER A 42 -2.31 2.38 -0.02
N ILE A 43 -2.78 3.11 -1.02
CA ILE A 43 -1.97 4.11 -1.70
C ILE A 43 -1.63 5.25 -0.74
N TYR A 44 -2.61 5.70 0.05
CA TYR A 44 -2.40 6.74 1.05
C TYR A 44 -1.41 6.29 2.13
N VAL A 45 -1.54 5.05 2.62
CA VAL A 45 -0.61 4.48 3.59
C VAL A 45 0.81 4.44 3.02
N SER A 46 0.95 4.10 1.75
CA SER A 46 2.25 4.07 1.09
C SER A 46 2.94 5.44 1.11
N GLY A 47 2.17 6.51 0.94
CA GLY A 47 2.73 7.86 0.90
C GLY A 47 2.92 8.52 2.25
N THR A 48 2.14 8.13 3.26
CA THR A 48 2.12 8.80 4.56
C THR A 48 2.44 7.91 5.74
N LEU A 49 2.43 6.59 5.56
CA LEU A 49 2.57 5.57 6.59
C LEU A 49 1.42 5.59 7.61
N ARG A 50 0.29 6.16 7.22
CA ARG A 50 -0.92 6.23 8.05
C ARG A 50 -2.15 5.94 7.20
N SER A 51 -3.18 5.40 7.84
CA SER A 51 -4.49 5.27 7.20
C SER A 51 -5.22 6.61 7.27
N HIS A 52 -5.79 7.06 6.14
CA HIS A 52 -6.62 8.27 6.13
C HIS A 52 -7.92 8.10 6.90
N ARG A 53 -8.27 6.87 7.25
CA ARG A 53 -9.42 6.56 8.10
C ARG A 53 -9.07 6.56 9.58
N GLY A 54 -7.79 6.80 9.94
CA GLY A 54 -7.33 6.73 11.32
C GLY A 54 -7.19 5.32 11.86
N SER A 55 -7.19 4.31 11.00
CA SER A 55 -7.04 2.91 11.43
C SER A 55 -5.62 2.63 11.91
N ARG A 56 -5.50 1.77 12.91
CA ARG A 56 -4.21 1.32 13.39
C ARG A 56 -3.65 0.26 12.47
N ASP A 57 -2.33 0.06 12.46
CA ASP A 57 -1.67 -0.89 11.58
C ASP A 57 -2.30 -2.29 11.65
N LYS A 58 -2.62 -2.77 12.85
CA LYS A 58 -3.22 -4.09 13.01
C LYS A 58 -4.58 -4.23 12.34
N GLU A 59 -5.29 -3.11 12.17
CA GLU A 59 -6.60 -3.10 11.52
C GLU A 59 -6.48 -3.16 9.99
N LEU A 60 -5.31 -2.82 9.45
CA LEU A 60 -5.02 -2.89 8.03
C LEU A 60 -4.67 -4.30 7.58
N ILE A 61 -4.23 -5.14 8.52
CA ILE A 61 -3.83 -6.52 8.25
C ILE A 61 -5.07 -7.39 8.09
N ARG A 62 -5.05 -8.27 7.09
CA ARG A 62 -6.16 -9.18 6.82
C ARG A 62 -6.49 -10.00 8.06
N PHE A 63 -7.78 -10.16 8.32
CA PHE A 63 -8.26 -10.93 9.47
C PHE A 63 -7.64 -12.34 9.49
N GLY A 64 -7.09 -12.71 10.61
CA GLY A 64 -6.44 -14.01 10.78
C GLY A 64 -4.96 -14.03 10.44
N GLU A 65 -4.42 -12.94 9.89
CA GLU A 65 -3.02 -12.84 9.53
C GLU A 65 -2.25 -11.94 10.50
N ASP A 66 -0.94 -12.13 10.58
CA ASP A 66 -0.09 -11.36 11.47
C ASP A 66 0.67 -10.24 10.77
N GLU A 67 0.74 -10.29 9.46
CA GLU A 67 1.53 -9.34 8.67
C GLU A 67 0.82 -9.03 7.37
N ALA A 68 1.09 -7.84 6.85
CA ALA A 68 0.64 -7.43 5.53
C ALA A 68 1.77 -6.70 4.83
N HIS A 69 1.72 -6.69 3.50
CA HIS A 69 2.73 -6.01 2.69
C HIS A 69 2.06 -5.12 1.66
N ILE A 70 2.62 -3.94 1.48
CA ILE A 70 2.27 -3.04 0.39
C ILE A 70 3.54 -2.80 -0.41
N ARG A 71 3.50 -3.02 -1.71
CA ARG A 71 4.59 -2.69 -2.61
C ARG A 71 4.08 -1.75 -3.66
N LEU A 72 4.63 -0.53 -3.65
CA LEU A 72 4.23 0.52 -4.57
C LEU A 72 5.36 0.77 -5.56
N PHE A 73 5.05 0.73 -6.85
CA PHE A 73 5.97 1.13 -7.90
C PHE A 73 5.55 2.50 -8.39
N PHE A 74 6.47 3.43 -8.41
CA PHE A 74 6.18 4.80 -8.83
C PHE A 74 7.34 5.36 -9.65
N ARG A 75 7.03 6.37 -10.44
CA ARG A 75 8.02 7.06 -11.27
C ARG A 75 8.15 8.49 -10.79
N LYS A 76 9.40 8.90 -10.57
CA LYS A 76 9.74 10.27 -10.17
C LYS A 76 11.03 10.66 -10.87
N ASP A 77 11.04 11.86 -11.47
CA ASP A 77 12.21 12.37 -12.19
C ASP A 77 12.72 11.40 -13.26
N SER A 78 11.79 10.79 -14.00
CA SER A 78 12.05 9.82 -15.06
C SER A 78 12.68 8.51 -14.59
N LEU A 79 12.72 8.26 -13.29
CA LEU A 79 13.24 7.03 -12.70
C LEU A 79 12.12 6.23 -12.03
N SER A 80 12.18 4.92 -12.20
CA SER A 80 11.25 4.01 -11.51
C SER A 80 11.79 3.70 -10.12
N HIS A 81 10.90 3.74 -9.13
CA HIS A 81 11.22 3.47 -7.74
C HIS A 81 10.25 2.46 -7.17
N ARG A 82 10.66 1.79 -6.11
CA ARG A 82 9.84 0.84 -5.37
C ARG A 82 9.81 1.22 -3.90
N LEU A 83 8.60 1.29 -3.35
CA LEU A 83 8.41 1.48 -1.91
C LEU A 83 7.77 0.21 -1.35
N ASP A 84 8.37 -0.36 -0.33
CA ASP A 84 7.82 -1.50 0.39
C ASP A 84 7.44 -1.08 1.80
N VAL A 85 6.19 -1.38 2.19
CA VAL A 85 5.71 -1.18 3.56
C VAL A 85 5.31 -2.54 4.11
N HIS A 86 5.92 -2.91 5.23
CA HIS A 86 5.64 -4.17 5.90
C HIS A 86 4.92 -3.87 7.21
N LEU A 87 3.64 -4.18 7.25
CA LEU A 87 2.81 -3.98 8.44
C LEU A 87 2.88 -5.22 9.31
N LYS A 88 3.06 -5.02 10.60
CA LYS A 88 3.20 -6.09 11.60
C LYS A 88 2.22 -5.83 12.74
N LYS A 89 1.55 -6.89 13.20
CA LYS A 89 0.46 -6.78 14.17
C LYS A 89 0.90 -6.18 15.51
N ASN A 90 2.04 -6.60 16.02
CA ASN A 90 2.50 -6.21 17.35
C ASN A 90 3.90 -5.57 17.33
N LYS A 91 4.33 -5.06 16.19
CA LYS A 91 5.65 -4.46 16.03
C LYS A 91 5.55 -3.23 15.15
N SER A 92 6.59 -2.42 15.18
CA SER A 92 6.70 -1.27 14.28
C SER A 92 6.74 -1.74 12.83
N LYS A 93 6.13 -0.96 11.94
CA LYS A 93 6.16 -1.27 10.51
C LYS A 93 7.55 -1.09 9.95
N GLY A 94 7.87 -1.88 8.93
CA GLY A 94 9.12 -1.74 8.18
C GLY A 94 8.87 -0.97 6.90
N VAL A 95 9.87 -0.18 6.48
CA VAL A 95 9.79 0.60 5.25
C VAL A 95 11.11 0.46 4.50
N ALA A 96 11.04 0.21 3.20
CA ALA A 96 12.21 0.16 2.35
C ALA A 96 11.94 0.92 1.06
N VAL A 97 12.89 1.73 0.63
CA VAL A 97 12.82 2.45 -0.63
C VAL A 97 13.93 1.92 -1.52
N ASP A 98 13.54 1.42 -2.72
CA ASP A 98 14.45 0.82 -3.69
C ASP A 98 15.34 -0.27 -3.07
N GLY A 99 14.75 -1.05 -2.15
CA GLY A 99 15.44 -2.14 -1.48
C GLY A 99 16.26 -1.73 -0.26
N GLU A 100 16.37 -0.45 0.04
CA GLU A 100 17.10 0.04 1.21
C GLU A 100 16.14 0.31 2.36
N ILE A 101 16.41 -0.29 3.51
CA ILE A 101 15.58 -0.16 4.69
C ILE A 101 15.67 1.27 5.21
N GLY A 102 14.50 1.90 5.33
CA GLY A 102 14.37 3.23 5.88
C GLY A 102 13.82 3.19 7.30
N ARG A 103 13.69 4.39 7.89
CA ARG A 103 13.10 4.55 9.21
C ARG A 103 11.62 4.93 9.06
N ALA A 104 10.76 4.19 9.74
CA ALA A 104 9.32 4.36 9.62
C ALA A 104 8.79 5.69 10.18
N HIS A 105 9.57 6.38 10.95
CA HIS A 105 9.12 7.61 11.63
C HIS A 105 9.57 8.90 10.95
N VAL A 106 10.10 8.80 9.80
CA VAL A 106 10.61 9.97 9.08
C VAL A 106 9.55 11.07 8.94
#